data_d510f729b5b84cbf73f8e09d9265529e
#
_entry.id   d510f729b5b84cbf73f8e09d9265529e
#
_cell.length_a   1.000
_cell.length_b   1.000
_cell.length_c   1.000
_cell.angle_alpha   90.00
_cell.angle_beta   90.00
_cell.angle_gamma   90.00
#
_symmetry.space_group_name_H-M   'P 1'
#
loop_
_entity.id
_entity.type
_entity.pdbx_description
1 polymer ?
#
loop_
_entity_poly.entity_id
_entity_poly.type
_entity_poly.pdbx_seq_one_letter_code
_entity_poly.pdbx_strand_id
1 'polypeptide(L)'
;MDYNRNKKYFAQQLSTAPIIISAACFAIGFLMVVILSGTRGFNSYLMISGGLTLIAIGAVIFLVRAAKKIPDSEISEQARKLYDTFKDDFNQKYLPQDIRTIRYEMAHHISRPKLEPVTFATYCFEGEDVLAKKGNDGKSRSSIYSMSGFILKPDSICLAEREISLISDNDPIPGDFREFKYLDLSSATLEHVPEKKGYEGFAKYRHLRLCDNEGKIVIEFPIIADAAADDYVTDINLRITRAKEKANKEAE
;
A
#
# COMPACT_ATOMS: atom_id res chain seq x y z
N MET A 1 8.83 -13.28 -1.13
CA MET A 1 9.12 -11.87 -0.76
C MET A 1 10.45 -11.81 0.00
N ASP A 2 11.29 -10.79 -0.19
CA ASP A 2 12.56 -10.66 0.57
C ASP A 2 12.35 -9.73 1.79
N TYR A 3 11.91 -10.32 2.89
CA TYR A 3 11.61 -9.61 4.14
C TYR A 3 12.82 -8.87 4.71
N ASN A 4 14.02 -9.46 4.64
CA ASN A 4 15.24 -8.85 5.16
C ASN A 4 15.62 -7.58 4.38
N ARG A 5 15.42 -7.61 3.07
CA ARG A 5 15.67 -6.48 2.19
C ARG A 5 14.63 -5.37 2.45
N ASN A 6 13.36 -5.74 2.59
CA ASN A 6 12.30 -4.80 2.91
C ASN A 6 12.49 -4.16 4.29
N LYS A 7 12.87 -4.95 5.31
CA LYS A 7 13.20 -4.43 6.64
C LYS A 7 14.32 -3.39 6.58
N LYS A 8 15.36 -3.65 5.78
CA LYS A 8 16.42 -2.67 5.52
C LYS A 8 15.90 -1.41 4.84
N TYR A 9 14.96 -1.52 3.91
CA TYR A 9 14.34 -0.36 3.26
C TYR A 9 13.68 0.56 4.28
N PHE A 10 12.83 0.04 5.15
CA PHE A 10 12.13 0.83 6.17
C PHE A 10 13.05 1.32 7.29
N ALA A 11 14.05 0.54 7.69
CA ALA A 11 15.02 0.91 8.73
C ALA A 11 16.06 1.94 8.24
N GLN A 12 16.26 2.10 6.95
CA GLN A 12 17.20 3.06 6.39
C GLN A 12 16.70 4.50 6.55
N GLN A 13 16.91 5.07 7.71
CA GLN A 13 17.14 6.53 7.80
C GLN A 13 18.47 6.80 7.08
N LEU A 14 18.38 7.34 5.87
CA LEU A 14 19.56 7.66 5.06
C LEU A 14 20.34 8.76 5.77
N SER A 15 21.32 8.38 6.59
CA SER A 15 22.29 9.34 7.12
C SER A 15 22.83 10.18 5.96
N THR A 16 22.75 11.51 6.10
CA THR A 16 23.32 12.45 5.11
C THR A 16 24.85 12.49 5.16
N ALA A 17 25.43 12.01 6.26
CA ALA A 17 26.87 12.03 6.49
C ALA A 17 27.72 11.48 5.34
N PRO A 18 27.46 10.29 4.75
CA PRO A 18 28.24 9.79 3.62
C PRO A 18 28.13 10.65 2.36
N ILE A 19 27.00 11.36 2.14
CA ILE A 19 26.90 12.30 1.01
C ILE A 19 27.77 13.51 1.25
N ILE A 20 27.74 14.07 2.46
CA ILE A 20 28.56 15.22 2.84
C ILE A 20 30.04 14.86 2.72
N ILE A 21 30.45 13.69 3.24
CA ILE A 21 31.83 13.21 3.14
C ILE A 21 32.24 13.03 1.68
N SER A 22 31.41 12.38 0.86
CA SER A 22 31.68 12.19 -0.57
C SER A 22 31.84 13.53 -1.28
N ALA A 23 30.89 14.47 -1.06
CA ALA A 23 30.95 15.82 -1.64
C ALA A 23 32.18 16.60 -1.19
N ALA A 24 32.57 16.50 0.09
CA ALA A 24 33.79 17.13 0.60
C ALA A 24 35.04 16.53 -0.05
N CYS A 25 35.13 15.20 -0.19
CA CYS A 25 36.23 14.55 -0.89
C CYS A 25 36.35 15.02 -2.35
N PHE A 26 35.23 15.13 -3.07
CA PHE A 26 35.21 15.65 -4.44
C PHE A 26 35.66 17.12 -4.48
N ALA A 27 35.14 18.00 -3.62
CA ALA A 27 35.47 19.42 -3.62
C ALA A 27 36.94 19.65 -3.30
N ILE A 28 37.44 19.01 -2.24
CA ILE A 28 38.85 19.17 -1.83
C ILE A 28 39.77 18.57 -2.88
N GLY A 29 39.50 17.37 -3.39
CA GLY A 29 40.31 16.73 -4.41
C GLY A 29 40.35 17.54 -5.71
N PHE A 30 39.20 18.05 -6.15
CA PHE A 30 39.13 18.92 -7.32
C PHE A 30 39.93 20.23 -7.14
N LEU A 31 39.78 20.87 -5.96
CA LEU A 31 40.51 22.11 -5.65
C LEU A 31 42.04 21.88 -5.68
N MET A 32 42.51 20.77 -5.10
CA MET A 32 43.92 20.40 -5.14
C MET A 32 44.44 20.23 -6.57
N VAL A 33 43.67 19.52 -7.42
CA VAL A 33 44.06 19.32 -8.83
C VAL A 33 44.09 20.62 -9.60
N VAL A 34 43.08 21.49 -9.46
CA VAL A 34 42.96 22.74 -10.23
C VAL A 34 44.03 23.79 -9.82
N ILE A 35 44.20 24.01 -8.52
CA ILE A 35 45.15 25.01 -8.03
C ILE A 35 46.58 24.62 -8.37
N LEU A 36 46.91 23.35 -8.31
CA LEU A 36 48.29 22.88 -8.45
C LEU A 36 48.67 22.44 -9.86
N SER A 37 47.68 22.31 -10.78
CA SER A 37 47.96 22.00 -12.19
C SER A 37 48.81 23.07 -12.93
N GLY A 38 48.79 24.31 -12.42
CA GLY A 38 49.61 25.41 -12.96
C GLY A 38 51.03 25.48 -12.41
N THR A 39 51.39 24.75 -11.39
CA THR A 39 52.70 24.78 -10.75
C THR A 39 53.58 23.59 -11.19
N ARG A 40 54.86 23.85 -11.45
CA ARG A 40 55.83 22.80 -11.84
C ARG A 40 56.74 22.47 -10.66
N GLY A 41 56.78 21.21 -10.25
CA GLY A 41 57.67 20.71 -9.19
C GLY A 41 57.24 19.34 -8.64
N PHE A 42 58.14 18.63 -7.99
CA PHE A 42 57.84 17.30 -7.42
C PHE A 42 56.68 17.31 -6.41
N ASN A 43 56.61 18.33 -5.58
CA ASN A 43 55.50 18.51 -4.60
C ASN A 43 54.14 18.72 -5.27
N SER A 44 54.11 19.31 -6.47
CA SER A 44 52.88 19.49 -7.23
C SER A 44 52.31 18.17 -7.74
N TYR A 45 53.17 17.28 -8.23
CA TYR A 45 52.76 15.95 -8.67
C TYR A 45 52.21 15.10 -7.52
N LEU A 46 52.81 15.18 -6.34
CA LEU A 46 52.38 14.45 -5.15
C LEU A 46 51.03 14.96 -4.66
N MET A 47 50.78 16.27 -4.71
CA MET A 47 49.48 16.83 -4.33
C MET A 47 48.42 16.60 -5.37
N ILE A 48 48.72 16.59 -6.67
CA ILE A 48 47.76 16.23 -7.73
C ILE A 48 47.34 14.75 -7.59
N SER A 49 48.31 13.87 -7.32
CA SER A 49 47.97 12.45 -7.08
C SER A 49 47.12 12.26 -5.84
N GLY A 50 47.36 13.01 -4.76
CA GLY A 50 46.52 13.07 -3.56
C GLY A 50 45.09 13.53 -3.84
N GLY A 51 44.97 14.59 -4.66
CA GLY A 51 43.67 15.11 -5.10
C GLY A 51 42.86 14.07 -5.91
N LEU A 52 43.47 13.40 -6.85
CA LEU A 52 42.86 12.31 -7.63
C LEU A 52 42.44 11.14 -6.76
N THR A 53 43.26 10.79 -5.76
CA THR A 53 42.91 9.76 -4.78
C THR A 53 41.69 10.13 -3.96
N LEU A 54 41.57 11.37 -3.50
CA LEU A 54 40.38 11.85 -2.78
C LEU A 54 39.12 11.81 -3.65
N ILE A 55 39.23 12.20 -4.91
CA ILE A 55 38.12 12.08 -5.87
C ILE A 55 37.68 10.63 -6.02
N ALA A 56 38.65 9.71 -6.18
CA ALA A 56 38.36 8.27 -6.30
C ALA A 56 37.68 7.73 -5.02
N ILE A 57 38.15 8.10 -3.84
CA ILE A 57 37.52 7.72 -2.56
C ILE A 57 36.08 8.24 -2.49
N GLY A 58 35.87 9.50 -2.82
CA GLY A 58 34.54 10.11 -2.88
C GLY A 58 33.61 9.36 -3.84
N ALA A 59 34.09 8.98 -5.02
CA ALA A 59 33.35 8.20 -6.00
C ALA A 59 32.97 6.82 -5.46
N VAL A 60 33.91 6.11 -4.83
CA VAL A 60 33.66 4.79 -4.23
C VAL A 60 32.61 4.88 -3.12
N ILE A 61 32.72 5.84 -2.21
CA ILE A 61 31.72 6.05 -1.14
C ILE A 61 30.34 6.29 -1.75
N PHE A 62 30.25 7.14 -2.77
CA PHE A 62 29.00 7.44 -3.46
C PHE A 62 28.41 6.19 -4.13
N LEU A 63 29.21 5.44 -4.90
CA LEU A 63 28.78 4.22 -5.60
C LEU A 63 28.33 3.13 -4.65
N VAL A 64 29.09 2.88 -3.57
CA VAL A 64 28.72 1.89 -2.54
C VAL A 64 27.37 2.25 -1.89
N ARG A 65 27.16 3.54 -1.64
CA ARG A 65 25.89 4.01 -1.10
C ARG A 65 24.73 3.84 -2.10
N ALA A 66 24.97 4.23 -3.36
CA ALA A 66 23.98 4.07 -4.42
C ALA A 66 23.58 2.60 -4.61
N ALA A 67 24.56 1.70 -4.59
CA ALA A 67 24.34 0.26 -4.70
C ALA A 67 23.59 -0.35 -3.49
N LYS A 68 23.76 0.22 -2.30
CA LYS A 68 23.05 -0.24 -1.08
C LYS A 68 21.63 0.31 -0.96
N LYS A 69 21.26 1.31 -1.77
CA LYS A 69 19.94 1.92 -1.72
C LYS A 69 18.93 0.99 -2.38
N ILE A 70 17.90 0.62 -1.63
CA ILE A 70 16.78 -0.13 -2.17
C ILE A 70 15.84 0.86 -2.87
N PRO A 71 15.50 0.65 -4.16
CA PRO A 71 14.61 1.54 -4.89
C PRO A 71 13.19 1.54 -4.32
N ASP A 72 12.56 2.70 -4.29
CA ASP A 72 11.16 2.85 -3.88
C ASP A 72 10.21 2.05 -4.80
N SER A 73 10.57 1.91 -6.08
CA SER A 73 9.83 1.13 -7.08
C SER A 73 9.77 -0.36 -6.75
N GLU A 74 10.81 -0.92 -6.14
CA GLU A 74 10.86 -2.34 -5.79
C GLU A 74 9.79 -2.70 -4.75
N ILE A 75 9.64 -1.85 -3.71
CA ILE A 75 8.62 -2.05 -2.68
C ILE A 75 7.21 -1.87 -3.28
N SER A 76 7.02 -0.85 -4.12
CA SER A 76 5.73 -0.62 -4.79
C SER A 76 5.35 -1.76 -5.74
N GLU A 77 6.33 -2.36 -6.43
CA GLU A 77 6.07 -3.49 -7.32
C GLU A 77 5.71 -4.76 -6.55
N GLN A 78 6.38 -5.01 -5.42
CA GLN A 78 6.02 -6.12 -4.52
C GLN A 78 4.58 -5.94 -4.01
N ALA A 79 4.24 -4.76 -3.51
CA ALA A 79 2.89 -4.44 -3.04
C ALA A 79 1.84 -4.61 -4.17
N ARG A 80 2.16 -4.16 -5.39
CA ARG A 80 1.27 -4.34 -6.55
C ARG A 80 1.04 -5.82 -6.88
N LYS A 81 2.09 -6.65 -6.90
CA LYS A 81 1.95 -8.09 -7.14
C LYS A 81 1.07 -8.77 -6.10
N LEU A 82 1.19 -8.37 -4.83
CA LEU A 82 0.32 -8.88 -3.76
C LEU A 82 -1.14 -8.48 -4.01
N TYR A 83 -1.37 -7.24 -4.42
CA TYR A 83 -2.70 -6.76 -4.76
C TYR A 83 -3.30 -7.47 -5.98
N ASP A 84 -2.52 -7.67 -7.04
CA ASP A 84 -2.97 -8.41 -8.22
C ASP A 84 -3.39 -9.84 -7.83
N THR A 85 -2.58 -10.53 -7.02
CA THR A 85 -2.92 -11.87 -6.50
C THR A 85 -4.20 -11.84 -5.65
N PHE A 86 -4.32 -10.88 -4.73
CA PHE A 86 -5.53 -10.73 -3.91
C PHE A 86 -6.78 -10.52 -4.77
N LYS A 87 -6.69 -9.67 -5.79
CA LYS A 87 -7.77 -9.39 -6.73
C LYS A 87 -8.20 -10.63 -7.51
N ASP A 88 -7.23 -11.43 -7.95
CA ASP A 88 -7.50 -12.68 -8.66
C ASP A 88 -8.18 -13.71 -7.73
N ASP A 89 -7.69 -13.89 -6.51
CA ASP A 89 -8.29 -14.76 -5.49
C ASP A 89 -9.71 -14.32 -5.16
N PHE A 90 -9.93 -13.01 -4.98
CA PHE A 90 -11.23 -12.43 -4.71
C PHE A 90 -12.22 -12.66 -5.86
N ASN A 91 -11.80 -12.41 -7.09
CA ASN A 91 -12.62 -12.65 -8.28
C ASN A 91 -12.94 -14.13 -8.43
N GLN A 92 -11.95 -15.01 -8.23
CA GLN A 92 -12.13 -16.46 -8.30
C GLN A 92 -13.16 -16.96 -7.28
N LYS A 93 -13.16 -16.40 -6.09
CA LYS A 93 -14.07 -16.79 -5.00
C LYS A 93 -15.51 -16.36 -5.24
N TYR A 94 -15.72 -15.16 -5.74
CA TYR A 94 -17.05 -14.53 -5.74
C TYR A 94 -17.68 -14.30 -7.11
N LEU A 95 -16.89 -14.26 -8.18
CA LEU A 95 -17.45 -14.20 -9.53
C LEU A 95 -17.75 -15.60 -10.04
N PRO A 96 -18.95 -15.87 -10.55
CA PRO A 96 -19.29 -17.16 -11.11
C PRO A 96 -18.42 -17.44 -12.34
N GLN A 97 -17.56 -18.46 -12.23
CA GLN A 97 -16.69 -18.92 -13.33
C GLN A 97 -17.36 -19.97 -14.21
N ASP A 98 -18.60 -20.35 -13.92
CA ASP A 98 -19.26 -21.42 -14.64
C ASP A 98 -19.74 -20.94 -16.02
N ILE A 99 -18.95 -21.31 -17.04
CA ILE A 99 -19.27 -21.09 -18.45
C ILE A 99 -20.67 -21.63 -18.81
N ARG A 100 -21.15 -22.68 -18.11
CA ARG A 100 -22.48 -23.24 -18.31
C ARG A 100 -23.56 -22.28 -17.83
N THR A 101 -23.36 -21.67 -16.66
CA THR A 101 -24.27 -20.65 -16.12
C THR A 101 -24.33 -19.43 -17.04
N ILE A 102 -23.19 -18.94 -17.52
CA ILE A 102 -23.13 -17.82 -18.46
C ILE A 102 -23.83 -18.16 -19.76
N ARG A 103 -23.61 -19.34 -20.34
CA ARG A 103 -24.29 -19.79 -21.56
C ARG A 103 -25.80 -19.95 -21.36
N TYR A 104 -26.22 -20.48 -20.22
CA TYR A 104 -27.63 -20.61 -19.90
C TYR A 104 -28.30 -19.23 -19.77
N GLU A 105 -27.69 -18.29 -19.08
CA GLU A 105 -28.17 -16.92 -18.94
C GLU A 105 -28.26 -16.19 -20.28
N MET A 106 -27.25 -16.32 -21.13
CA MET A 106 -27.26 -15.79 -22.50
C MET A 106 -28.39 -16.39 -23.35
N ALA A 107 -28.57 -17.72 -23.29
CA ALA A 107 -29.59 -18.42 -24.05
C ALA A 107 -31.03 -18.05 -23.64
N HIS A 108 -31.24 -17.66 -22.40
CA HIS A 108 -32.56 -17.33 -21.85
C HIS A 108 -32.77 -15.82 -21.65
N HIS A 109 -31.89 -14.99 -22.20
CA HIS A 109 -31.93 -13.52 -22.05
C HIS A 109 -32.08 -13.05 -20.60
N ILE A 110 -31.53 -13.80 -19.65
CA ILE A 110 -31.53 -13.43 -18.23
C ILE A 110 -30.49 -12.32 -18.04
N SER A 111 -30.98 -11.08 -17.93
CA SER A 111 -30.13 -9.93 -17.60
C SER A 111 -29.94 -9.89 -16.06
N ARG A 112 -28.89 -10.53 -15.54
CA ARG A 112 -28.50 -10.30 -14.17
C ARG A 112 -27.75 -8.97 -14.06
N PRO A 113 -27.94 -8.22 -12.97
CA PRO A 113 -27.09 -7.07 -12.70
C PRO A 113 -25.64 -7.56 -12.68
N LYS A 114 -24.78 -6.90 -13.47
CA LYS A 114 -23.35 -7.19 -13.51
C LYS A 114 -22.78 -6.93 -12.12
N LEU A 115 -22.32 -8.00 -11.47
CA LEU A 115 -21.63 -7.88 -10.19
C LEU A 115 -20.24 -7.34 -10.48
N GLU A 116 -20.00 -6.11 -10.09
CA GLU A 116 -18.68 -5.49 -10.23
C GLU A 116 -17.96 -5.54 -8.89
N PRO A 117 -16.83 -6.25 -8.81
CA PRO A 117 -16.01 -6.25 -7.61
C PRO A 117 -15.32 -4.89 -7.46
N VAL A 118 -15.42 -4.36 -6.25
CA VAL A 118 -14.68 -3.16 -5.86
C VAL A 118 -13.54 -3.59 -4.97
N THR A 119 -12.31 -3.29 -5.36
CA THR A 119 -11.12 -3.69 -4.61
C THR A 119 -10.22 -2.50 -4.36
N PHE A 120 -9.61 -2.46 -3.18
CA PHE A 120 -8.71 -1.42 -2.74
C PHE A 120 -7.41 -2.02 -2.23
N ALA A 121 -6.36 -1.22 -2.28
CA ALA A 121 -5.11 -1.56 -1.64
C ALA A 121 -4.41 -0.29 -1.17
N THR A 122 -3.91 -0.30 0.05
CA THR A 122 -3.24 0.85 0.65
C THR A 122 -2.16 0.41 1.63
N TYR A 123 -1.21 1.31 1.89
CA TYR A 123 -0.29 1.14 3.00
C TYR A 123 -0.99 1.53 4.30
N CYS A 124 -1.00 0.62 5.28
CA CYS A 124 -1.57 0.86 6.59
C CYS A 124 -0.53 1.55 7.49
N PHE A 125 -0.89 2.66 8.12
CA PHE A 125 -0.02 3.43 9.00
C PHE A 125 -0.44 3.33 10.48
N GLU A 126 -1.28 2.35 10.79
CA GLU A 126 -1.79 2.08 12.11
C GLU A 126 -0.96 0.98 12.81
N GLY A 127 -0.97 0.98 14.14
CA GLY A 127 -0.22 0.01 14.92
C GLY A 127 1.13 0.53 15.44
N GLU A 128 1.58 0.00 16.58
CA GLU A 128 2.80 0.47 17.24
C GLU A 128 4.06 0.06 16.49
N ASP A 129 4.07 -1.13 15.90
CA ASP A 129 5.22 -1.73 15.23
C ASP A 129 5.30 -1.39 13.73
N VAL A 130 4.40 -0.54 13.22
CA VAL A 130 4.41 -0.15 11.82
C VAL A 130 5.58 0.78 11.53
N LEU A 131 6.44 0.37 10.62
CA LEU A 131 7.51 1.20 10.09
C LEU A 131 7.00 1.94 8.85
N ALA A 132 7.23 3.25 8.79
CA ALA A 132 6.84 4.07 7.66
C ALA A 132 8.01 4.86 7.10
N LYS A 133 7.95 5.13 5.80
CA LYS A 133 8.97 5.89 5.08
C LYS A 133 8.36 6.70 3.95
N LYS A 134 8.76 7.95 3.85
CA LYS A 134 8.51 8.75 2.64
C LYS A 134 9.60 8.47 1.61
N GLY A 135 9.19 7.98 0.45
CA GLY A 135 10.09 7.69 -0.66
C GLY A 135 10.60 8.96 -1.34
N ASN A 136 11.60 8.82 -2.22
CA ASN A 136 12.10 9.94 -3.03
C ASN A 136 11.10 10.40 -4.10
N ASP A 137 10.12 9.56 -4.42
CA ASP A 137 8.98 9.84 -5.30
C ASP A 137 7.86 10.62 -4.57
N GLY A 138 8.10 11.02 -3.31
CA GLY A 138 7.15 11.74 -2.48
C GLY A 138 6.02 10.89 -1.90
N LYS A 139 5.93 9.59 -2.26
CA LYS A 139 4.90 8.68 -1.76
C LYS A 139 5.31 8.10 -0.42
N SER A 140 4.34 8.03 0.49
CA SER A 140 4.52 7.38 1.78
C SER A 140 4.23 5.88 1.66
N ARG A 141 5.05 5.06 2.29
CA ARG A 141 4.92 3.60 2.36
C ARG A 141 5.08 3.14 3.79
N SER A 142 4.39 2.07 4.13
CA SER A 142 4.53 1.42 5.43
C SER A 142 4.93 -0.05 5.28
N SER A 143 5.35 -0.63 6.39
CA SER A 143 5.69 -2.06 6.47
C SER A 143 4.46 -2.97 6.45
N ILE A 144 3.26 -2.43 6.55
CA ILE A 144 1.99 -3.16 6.47
C ILE A 144 1.24 -2.69 5.22
N TYR A 145 0.81 -3.66 4.41
CA TYR A 145 0.02 -3.43 3.21
C TYR A 145 -1.34 -4.10 3.34
N SER A 146 -2.39 -3.30 3.34
CA SER A 146 -3.77 -3.76 3.47
C SER A 146 -4.44 -3.81 2.11
N MET A 147 -5.18 -4.87 1.87
CA MET A 147 -5.97 -5.10 0.68
C MET A 147 -7.38 -5.48 1.12
N SER A 148 -8.38 -4.87 0.51
CA SER A 148 -9.77 -5.12 0.81
C SER A 148 -10.60 -5.12 -0.47
N GLY A 149 -11.76 -5.74 -0.42
CA GLY A 149 -12.68 -5.72 -1.52
C GLY A 149 -14.07 -6.15 -1.12
N PHE A 150 -15.06 -5.71 -1.89
CA PHE A 150 -16.43 -6.13 -1.71
C PHE A 150 -17.18 -6.30 -3.03
N ILE A 151 -18.23 -7.12 -2.99
CA ILE A 151 -19.21 -7.27 -4.06
C ILE A 151 -20.60 -7.09 -3.45
N LEU A 152 -21.39 -6.20 -4.04
CA LEU A 152 -22.77 -5.95 -3.65
C LEU A 152 -23.69 -6.92 -4.43
N LYS A 153 -24.14 -7.99 -3.79
CA LYS A 153 -25.16 -8.89 -4.31
C LYS A 153 -26.57 -8.31 -4.06
N PRO A 154 -27.63 -8.92 -4.61
CA PRO A 154 -29.00 -8.44 -4.38
C PRO A 154 -29.43 -8.44 -2.91
N ASP A 155 -29.02 -9.46 -2.13
CA ASP A 155 -29.45 -9.75 -0.76
C ASP A 155 -28.32 -9.79 0.27
N SER A 156 -27.07 -9.70 -0.18
CA SER A 156 -25.89 -9.80 0.66
C SER A 156 -24.72 -8.95 0.14
N ILE A 157 -23.77 -8.70 1.01
CA ILE A 157 -22.46 -8.15 0.68
C ILE A 157 -21.39 -9.20 0.93
N CYS A 158 -20.58 -9.49 -0.08
CA CYS A 158 -19.39 -10.32 0.07
C CYS A 158 -18.18 -9.41 0.27
N LEU A 159 -17.37 -9.74 1.24
CA LEU A 159 -16.21 -8.95 1.67
C LEU A 159 -14.98 -9.82 1.72
N ALA A 160 -13.84 -9.24 1.41
CA ALA A 160 -12.54 -9.82 1.66
C ALA A 160 -11.59 -8.76 2.22
N GLU A 161 -10.76 -9.19 3.15
CA GLU A 161 -9.75 -8.37 3.78
C GLU A 161 -8.47 -9.19 3.94
N ARG A 162 -7.33 -8.55 3.71
CA ARG A 162 -6.02 -9.14 3.95
C ARG A 162 -5.01 -8.05 4.27
N GLU A 163 -4.27 -8.23 5.35
CA GLU A 163 -3.12 -7.40 5.67
C GLU A 163 -1.86 -8.24 5.64
N ILE A 164 -0.85 -7.74 4.95
CA ILE A 164 0.43 -8.42 4.77
C ILE A 164 1.54 -7.57 5.36
N SER A 165 2.40 -8.21 6.14
CA SER A 165 3.65 -7.61 6.55
C SER A 165 4.68 -7.70 5.42
N LEU A 166 5.24 -6.56 5.02
CA LEU A 166 6.32 -6.51 4.03
C LEU A 166 7.69 -6.84 4.64
N ILE A 167 7.81 -6.94 5.97
CA ILE A 167 9.07 -7.13 6.70
C ILE A 167 9.15 -8.44 7.50
N SER A 168 8.07 -9.21 7.53
CA SER A 168 8.01 -10.51 8.19
C SER A 168 7.02 -11.42 7.44
N ASP A 169 7.04 -12.70 7.73
CA ASP A 169 6.08 -13.69 7.24
C ASP A 169 4.82 -13.80 8.12
N ASN A 170 4.74 -13.00 9.18
CA ASN A 170 3.56 -12.92 10.05
C ASN A 170 2.61 -11.86 9.51
N ASP A 171 1.62 -12.29 8.75
CA ASP A 171 0.57 -11.40 8.25
C ASP A 171 -0.38 -11.03 9.40
N PRO A 172 -0.66 -9.73 9.65
CA PRO A 172 -1.61 -9.32 10.69
C PRO A 172 -3.01 -9.89 10.45
N ILE A 173 -3.48 -9.87 9.19
CA ILE A 173 -4.73 -10.48 8.75
C ILE A 173 -4.42 -11.38 7.54
N PRO A 174 -4.40 -12.72 7.72
CA PRO A 174 -3.92 -13.65 6.70
C PRO A 174 -4.85 -13.77 5.48
N GLY A 175 -6.03 -13.21 5.55
CA GLY A 175 -7.04 -13.23 4.51
C GLY A 175 -8.32 -13.88 5.01
N ASP A 176 -9.41 -13.16 4.90
CA ASP A 176 -10.72 -13.59 5.32
C ASP A 176 -11.75 -13.21 4.26
N PHE A 177 -12.60 -14.19 3.92
CA PHE A 177 -13.66 -14.04 2.94
C PHE A 177 -14.99 -14.28 3.64
N ARG A 178 -15.77 -13.22 3.83
CA ARG A 178 -17.02 -13.22 4.57
C ARG A 178 -18.19 -12.77 3.69
N GLU A 179 -19.37 -13.27 4.00
CA GLU A 179 -20.62 -12.84 3.38
C GLU A 179 -21.62 -12.50 4.47
N PHE A 180 -22.23 -11.30 4.35
CA PHE A 180 -23.23 -10.80 5.27
C PHE A 180 -24.54 -10.53 4.52
N LYS A 181 -25.65 -11.03 5.03
CA LYS A 181 -26.97 -10.65 4.51
C LYS A 181 -27.31 -9.24 4.97
N TYR A 182 -27.93 -8.46 4.09
CA TYR A 182 -28.34 -7.10 4.46
C TYR A 182 -29.33 -7.05 5.63
N LEU A 183 -30.12 -8.11 5.84
CA LEU A 183 -31.03 -8.23 6.98
C LEU A 183 -30.30 -8.31 8.32
N ASP A 184 -29.08 -8.81 8.34
CA ASP A 184 -28.28 -8.97 9.55
C ASP A 184 -27.48 -7.70 9.90
N LEU A 185 -27.51 -6.70 9.00
CA LEU A 185 -26.79 -5.44 9.16
C LEU A 185 -27.72 -4.30 9.56
N SER A 186 -27.21 -3.36 10.35
CA SER A 186 -27.91 -2.11 10.70
C SER A 186 -27.45 -0.94 9.86
N SER A 187 -26.16 -0.81 9.63
CA SER A 187 -25.58 0.34 8.93
C SER A 187 -24.18 0.06 8.38
N ALA A 188 -23.81 0.88 7.40
CA ALA A 188 -22.43 1.08 6.95
C ALA A 188 -22.02 2.52 7.24
N THR A 189 -20.80 2.73 7.71
CA THR A 189 -20.24 4.06 8.01
C THR A 189 -18.80 4.18 7.51
N LEU A 190 -18.35 5.41 7.31
CA LEU A 190 -16.95 5.75 7.03
C LEU A 190 -16.37 6.52 8.20
N GLU A 191 -15.34 5.95 8.78
CA GLU A 191 -14.63 6.57 9.88
C GLU A 191 -13.27 7.07 9.44
N HIS A 192 -12.88 8.23 9.96
CA HIS A 192 -11.52 8.73 9.79
C HIS A 192 -10.56 7.90 10.63
N VAL A 193 -9.45 7.52 10.00
CA VAL A 193 -8.34 6.87 10.69
C VAL A 193 -7.64 7.90 11.57
N PRO A 194 -7.45 7.64 12.86
CA PRO A 194 -6.66 8.51 13.71
C PRO A 194 -5.21 8.51 13.19
N GLU A 195 -4.73 9.70 12.80
CA GLU A 195 -3.34 9.85 12.36
C GLU A 195 -2.38 9.56 13.52
N LYS A 196 -1.46 8.63 13.31
CA LYS A 196 -0.42 8.31 14.28
C LYS A 196 0.60 9.46 14.30
N LYS A 197 1.01 9.89 15.50
CA LYS A 197 2.04 10.91 15.69
C LYS A 197 3.31 10.57 14.89
N GLY A 198 3.72 11.49 14.03
CA GLY A 198 4.86 11.33 13.12
C GLY A 198 4.50 10.77 11.73
N TYR A 199 3.23 10.44 11.49
CA TYR A 199 2.74 9.95 10.20
C TYR A 199 1.57 10.79 9.68
N GLU A 200 1.45 12.00 10.17
CA GLU A 200 0.39 12.94 9.81
C GLU A 200 0.38 13.20 8.29
N GLY A 201 -0.77 13.08 7.67
CA GLY A 201 -0.96 13.22 6.23
C GLY A 201 -0.45 12.05 5.38
N PHE A 202 -0.05 10.92 5.98
CA PHE A 202 0.35 9.72 5.24
C PHE A 202 -0.84 8.83 4.89
N ALA A 203 -1.83 8.73 5.78
CA ALA A 203 -3.04 7.97 5.53
C ALA A 203 -3.93 8.68 4.50
N LYS A 204 -4.20 8.00 3.38
CA LYS A 204 -5.13 8.45 2.34
C LYS A 204 -6.31 7.48 2.21
N TYR A 205 -6.78 6.97 3.34
CA TYR A 205 -7.87 6.02 3.41
C TYR A 205 -8.77 6.36 4.60
N ARG A 206 -9.98 5.83 4.55
CA ARG A 206 -10.95 5.81 5.66
C ARG A 206 -11.30 4.36 5.94
N HIS A 207 -11.82 4.07 7.13
CA HIS A 207 -12.32 2.75 7.45
C HIS A 207 -13.80 2.65 7.09
N LEU A 208 -14.13 1.67 6.25
CA LEU A 208 -15.50 1.23 6.06
C LEU A 208 -15.83 0.26 7.20
N ARG A 209 -16.85 0.61 7.99
CA ARG A 209 -17.39 -0.21 9.06
C ARG A 209 -18.79 -0.69 8.71
N LEU A 210 -19.03 -1.97 8.93
CA LEU A 210 -20.37 -2.53 8.93
C LEU A 210 -20.75 -2.92 10.34
N CYS A 211 -21.98 -2.53 10.75
CA CYS A 211 -22.54 -2.84 12.05
C CYS A 211 -23.70 -3.83 11.91
N ASP A 212 -23.81 -4.77 12.84
CA ASP A 212 -24.97 -5.65 12.96
C ASP A 212 -26.20 -4.91 13.56
N ASN A 213 -27.32 -5.65 13.71
CA ASN A 213 -28.55 -5.09 14.26
C ASN A 213 -28.46 -4.71 15.75
N GLU A 214 -27.41 -5.14 16.45
CA GLU A 214 -27.11 -4.76 17.84
C GLU A 214 -26.20 -3.50 17.90
N GLY A 215 -25.75 -3.01 16.74
CA GLY A 215 -24.83 -1.88 16.63
C GLY A 215 -23.36 -2.24 16.83
N LYS A 216 -23.03 -3.53 16.89
CA LYS A 216 -21.66 -4.01 17.00
C LYS A 216 -20.99 -4.00 15.64
N ILE A 217 -19.74 -3.57 15.58
CA ILE A 217 -18.92 -3.64 14.37
C ILE A 217 -18.62 -5.10 14.06
N VAL A 218 -19.12 -5.59 12.92
CA VAL A 218 -18.88 -6.95 12.42
C VAL A 218 -17.70 -7.04 11.49
N ILE A 219 -17.36 -5.93 10.84
CA ILE A 219 -16.15 -5.80 10.02
C ILE A 219 -15.75 -4.33 9.89
N GLU A 220 -14.45 -4.10 9.81
CA GLU A 220 -13.84 -2.80 9.56
C GLU A 220 -12.60 -3.00 8.70
N PHE A 221 -12.47 -2.25 7.60
CA PHE A 221 -11.31 -2.33 6.73
C PHE A 221 -11.06 -1.00 5.99
N PRO A 222 -9.81 -0.74 5.61
CA PRO A 222 -9.46 0.49 4.91
C PRO A 222 -9.97 0.49 3.47
N ILE A 223 -10.54 1.63 3.05
CA ILE A 223 -10.85 1.94 1.65
C ILE A 223 -10.22 3.27 1.26
N ILE A 224 -9.91 3.45 -0.01
CA ILE A 224 -9.35 4.71 -0.49
C ILE A 224 -10.35 5.84 -0.24
N ALA A 225 -9.89 6.94 0.37
CA ALA A 225 -10.70 8.11 0.69
C ALA A 225 -10.89 9.00 -0.55
N ASP A 226 -11.61 8.51 -1.55
CA ASP A 226 -12.02 9.24 -2.74
C ASP A 226 -13.53 9.56 -2.71
N ALA A 227 -14.00 10.28 -3.73
CA ALA A 227 -15.41 10.66 -3.82
C ALA A 227 -16.36 9.44 -3.94
N ALA A 228 -15.88 8.33 -4.49
CA ALA A 228 -16.69 7.12 -4.65
C ALA A 228 -16.94 6.39 -3.32
N ALA A 229 -16.12 6.64 -2.30
CA ALA A 229 -16.28 5.97 -1.00
C ALA A 229 -17.60 6.29 -0.33
N ASP A 230 -18.05 7.53 -0.39
CA ASP A 230 -19.34 7.96 0.17
C ASP A 230 -20.53 7.37 -0.61
N ASP A 231 -20.37 7.20 -1.95
CA ASP A 231 -21.38 6.58 -2.81
C ASP A 231 -21.54 5.09 -2.46
N TYR A 232 -20.44 4.37 -2.20
CA TYR A 232 -20.51 2.97 -1.78
C TYR A 232 -21.26 2.79 -0.46
N VAL A 233 -20.98 3.62 0.54
CA VAL A 233 -21.70 3.58 1.82
C VAL A 233 -23.17 3.87 1.63
N THR A 234 -23.50 4.84 0.80
CA THR A 234 -24.90 5.18 0.47
C THR A 234 -25.62 4.01 -0.19
N ASP A 235 -24.99 3.32 -1.17
CA ASP A 235 -25.60 2.16 -1.83
C ASP A 235 -25.76 0.97 -0.86
N ILE A 236 -24.78 0.70 -0.01
CA ILE A 236 -24.88 -0.34 1.02
C ILE A 236 -26.05 -0.07 1.96
N ASN A 237 -26.15 1.16 2.50
CA ASN A 237 -27.24 1.53 3.40
C ASN A 237 -28.62 1.47 2.74
N LEU A 238 -28.72 1.85 1.46
CA LEU A 238 -29.95 1.73 0.69
C LEU A 238 -30.38 0.26 0.53
N ARG A 239 -29.44 -0.66 0.31
CA ARG A 239 -29.70 -2.10 0.22
C ARG A 239 -30.13 -2.69 1.55
N ILE A 240 -29.50 -2.28 2.65
CA ILE A 240 -29.92 -2.65 4.01
C ILE A 240 -31.36 -2.23 4.26
N THR A 241 -31.70 -0.99 3.96
CA THR A 241 -33.07 -0.46 4.16
C THR A 241 -34.11 -1.23 3.33
N ARG A 242 -33.82 -1.45 2.04
CA ARG A 242 -34.72 -2.21 1.14
C ARG A 242 -34.93 -3.65 1.58
N ALA A 243 -33.88 -4.32 2.08
CA ALA A 243 -33.99 -5.68 2.56
C ALA A 243 -34.91 -5.76 3.79
N LYS A 244 -34.80 -4.82 4.73
CA LYS A 244 -35.66 -4.72 5.92
C LYS A 244 -37.12 -4.40 5.57
N GLU A 245 -37.34 -3.45 4.66
CA GLU A 245 -38.69 -3.15 4.17
C GLU A 245 -39.37 -4.33 3.49
N LYS A 246 -38.63 -5.10 2.71
CA LYS A 246 -39.14 -6.31 2.06
C LYS A 246 -39.54 -7.36 3.09
N ALA A 247 -38.66 -7.62 4.08
CA ALA A 247 -38.95 -8.59 5.13
C ALA A 247 -40.16 -8.22 5.97
N ASN A 248 -40.35 -6.91 6.28
CA ASN A 248 -41.54 -6.43 7.01
C ASN A 248 -42.82 -6.64 6.22
N LYS A 249 -42.82 -6.44 4.90
CA LYS A 249 -43.97 -6.67 4.03
C LYS A 249 -44.35 -8.14 3.86
N GLU A 250 -43.36 -9.03 3.99
CA GLU A 250 -43.59 -10.49 3.92
C GLU A 250 -44.11 -11.06 5.27
N ALA A 251 -43.96 -10.29 6.35
CA ALA A 251 -44.41 -10.68 7.69
C ALA A 251 -45.85 -10.17 8.03
N GLU A 252 -46.38 -9.21 7.26
CA GLU A 252 -47.76 -8.74 7.31
C GLU A 252 -48.72 -9.61 6.47
#